data_2302b7e5fbbfce69e31bffba93e5fc7a
#
_entry.id   2302b7e5fbbfce69e31bffba93e5fc7a
#
_cell.length_a   1.000
_cell.length_b   1.000
_cell.length_c   1.000
_cell.angle_alpha   90.00
_cell.angle_beta   90.00
_cell.angle_gamma   90.00
#
_symmetry.space_group_name_H-M   'P 1'
#
loop_
_entity.id
_entity.type
_entity.pdbx_description
1 polymer ?
#
loop_
_entity_poly.entity_id
_entity_poly.type
_entity_poly.pdbx_seq_one_letter_code
_entity_poly.pdbx_strand_id
1 'polypeptide(L)'
;MRRQLKDSLKRALFRVYKLATRMGIHVIPVHYYSPVPNIIELERTKDEWAKKSELPGLPIDLDQQVENLRAICLPYQGEYAGNAAFCEAVAEHAGPGYGYVEAQALHSVIRHFKPKRIIEVGSGVSTFCMLTALDLNRKEGGHETTMTCVEPYPSPRLRNTPRIKLIEKKVQALPVDMFIEIGDGDFLFIDSSHAVKPGSDVNHLILEVLPRLQPGVIVHFHDIYLPYDYQRDVLKTFLHSSETSLLRAFLTHNDRVRIIFCLSHLHYERCDDLRQVFPEYDPQTGLNGLIPAGTQAFEISANHFPSSIYLQTC
;
A
#
# COMPACT_ATOMS: atom_id res chain seq x y z
N MET A 1 25.77 5.93 42.44
CA MET A 1 26.29 7.07 41.64
C MET A 1 26.18 6.86 40.13
N ARG A 2 26.76 5.83 39.50
CA ARG A 2 26.68 5.59 38.02
C ARG A 2 25.25 5.43 37.50
N ARG A 3 24.33 4.74 38.20
CA ARG A 3 22.91 4.54 37.78
C ARG A 3 22.14 5.86 37.78
N GLN A 4 22.29 6.68 38.84
CA GLN A 4 21.62 7.98 38.93
C GLN A 4 22.09 8.97 37.85
N LEU A 5 23.37 8.94 37.49
CA LEU A 5 23.90 9.75 36.39
C LEU A 5 23.34 9.33 35.05
N LYS A 6 23.24 8.02 34.78
CA LYS A 6 22.62 7.49 33.57
C LYS A 6 21.12 7.88 33.46
N ASP A 7 20.38 7.81 34.56
CA ASP A 7 18.96 8.18 34.58
C ASP A 7 18.77 9.69 34.42
N SER A 8 19.66 10.50 34.94
CA SER A 8 19.64 11.96 34.72
C SER A 8 19.95 12.31 33.25
N LEU A 9 20.93 11.65 32.65
CA LEU A 9 21.23 11.83 31.22
C LEU A 9 20.06 11.43 30.33
N LYS A 10 19.41 10.28 30.59
CA LYS A 10 18.21 9.86 29.85
C LYS A 10 17.08 10.89 29.93
N ARG A 11 16.85 11.45 31.13
CA ARG A 11 15.84 12.52 31.31
C ARG A 11 16.18 13.78 30.53
N ALA A 12 17.46 14.17 30.51
CA ALA A 12 17.91 15.32 29.73
C ALA A 12 17.74 15.10 28.23
N LEU A 13 18.16 13.94 27.70
CA LEU A 13 17.97 13.55 26.30
C LEU A 13 16.48 13.51 25.91
N PHE A 14 15.61 13.02 26.79
CA PHE A 14 14.17 13.02 26.54
C PHE A 14 13.57 14.44 26.49
N ARG A 15 14.09 15.38 27.27
CA ARG A 15 13.69 16.79 27.17
C ARG A 15 14.10 17.40 25.82
N VAL A 16 15.33 17.12 25.37
CA VAL A 16 15.84 17.55 24.06
C VAL A 16 14.96 16.94 22.94
N TYR A 17 14.67 15.63 23.02
CA TYR A 17 13.79 14.96 22.09
C TYR A 17 12.42 15.64 21.99
N LYS A 18 11.77 15.92 23.15
CA LYS A 18 10.46 16.62 23.17
C LYS A 18 10.53 18.03 22.56
N LEU A 19 11.61 18.76 22.81
CA LEU A 19 11.79 20.10 22.24
C LEU A 19 11.96 20.03 20.72
N ALA A 20 12.83 19.15 20.24
CA ALA A 20 13.06 18.93 18.83
C ALA A 20 11.76 18.48 18.11
N THR A 21 10.98 17.58 18.73
CA THR A 21 9.69 17.14 18.18
C THR A 21 8.69 18.30 18.03
N ARG A 22 8.68 19.27 18.95
CA ARG A 22 7.84 20.49 18.81
C ARG A 22 8.27 21.38 17.63
N MET A 23 9.53 21.27 17.19
CA MET A 23 10.07 21.96 16.01
C MET A 23 9.93 21.11 14.72
N GLY A 24 9.25 19.98 14.79
CA GLY A 24 9.07 19.07 13.63
C GLY A 24 10.27 18.16 13.34
N ILE A 25 11.21 18.00 14.30
CA ILE A 25 12.43 17.21 14.10
C ILE A 25 12.51 16.12 15.18
N HIS A 26 12.87 14.89 14.78
CA HIS A 26 13.21 13.82 15.71
C HIS A 26 14.71 13.72 15.90
N VAL A 27 15.17 13.96 17.14
CA VAL A 27 16.56 13.75 17.55
C VAL A 27 16.57 12.60 18.56
N ILE A 28 16.97 11.42 18.10
CA ILE A 28 17.03 10.20 18.91
C ILE A 28 18.44 9.61 18.86
N PRO A 29 18.95 9.05 19.96
CA PRO A 29 20.23 8.34 19.95
C PRO A 29 20.13 7.10 19.04
N VAL A 30 21.18 6.84 18.27
CA VAL A 30 21.35 5.54 17.62
C VAL A 30 21.60 4.49 18.71
N HIS A 31 20.70 3.52 18.81
CA HIS A 31 20.75 2.50 19.86
C HIS A 31 20.09 1.20 19.37
N TYR A 32 20.53 0.06 19.88
CA TYR A 32 19.97 -1.25 19.55
C TYR A 32 18.43 -1.33 19.67
N TYR A 33 17.84 -0.60 20.63
CA TYR A 33 16.37 -0.54 20.82
C TYR A 33 15.70 0.61 20.05
N SER A 34 16.42 1.30 19.16
CA SER A 34 15.80 2.35 18.34
C SER A 34 14.83 1.72 17.33
N PRO A 35 13.59 2.22 17.20
CA PRO A 35 12.69 1.77 16.15
C PRO A 35 13.11 2.28 14.76
N VAL A 36 13.99 3.28 14.70
CA VAL A 36 14.53 3.82 13.44
C VAL A 36 15.78 3.04 13.10
N PRO A 37 15.87 2.46 11.90
CA PRO A 37 17.03 1.71 11.46
C PRO A 37 18.30 2.56 11.44
N ASN A 38 19.42 1.95 11.75
CA ASN A 38 20.72 2.54 11.53
C ASN A 38 21.15 2.29 10.07
N ILE A 39 21.00 3.30 9.21
CA ILE A 39 21.27 3.18 7.76
C ILE A 39 22.72 2.75 7.49
N ILE A 40 23.69 3.28 8.24
CA ILE A 40 25.11 2.91 8.08
C ILE A 40 25.35 1.43 8.39
N GLU A 41 24.65 0.90 9.38
CA GLU A 41 24.72 -0.52 9.73
C GLU A 41 24.02 -1.39 8.69
N LEU A 42 22.83 -0.97 8.22
CA LEU A 42 22.12 -1.64 7.15
C LEU A 42 22.94 -1.71 5.86
N GLU A 43 23.60 -0.62 5.46
CA GLU A 43 24.49 -0.62 4.30
C GLU A 43 25.63 -1.64 4.46
N ARG A 44 26.25 -1.67 5.64
CA ARG A 44 27.36 -2.56 5.94
C ARG A 44 26.97 -4.04 5.97
N THR A 45 25.77 -4.36 6.45
CA THR A 45 25.27 -5.72 6.64
C THR A 45 24.28 -6.15 5.55
N LYS A 46 24.23 -5.42 4.44
CA LYS A 46 23.26 -5.64 3.35
C LYS A 46 23.16 -7.09 2.91
N ASP A 47 24.28 -7.78 2.76
CA ASP A 47 24.32 -9.18 2.31
C ASP A 47 23.74 -10.17 3.34
N GLU A 48 23.54 -9.75 4.58
CA GLU A 48 22.95 -10.56 5.64
C GLU A 48 21.43 -10.51 5.61
N TRP A 49 20.82 -9.32 5.41
CA TRP A 49 19.39 -9.11 5.51
C TRP A 49 18.66 -8.90 4.17
N ALA A 50 19.33 -8.36 3.13
CA ALA A 50 18.70 -8.08 1.85
C ALA A 50 18.53 -9.38 1.04
N LYS A 51 17.59 -10.21 1.47
CA LYS A 51 17.32 -11.54 0.91
C LYS A 51 15.83 -11.76 0.70
N LYS A 52 15.51 -12.45 -0.39
CA LYS A 52 14.15 -12.91 -0.65
C LYS A 52 13.71 -13.92 0.42
N SER A 53 12.52 -13.73 0.97
CA SER A 53 11.90 -14.68 1.87
C SER A 53 11.18 -15.79 1.10
N GLU A 54 11.20 -17.01 1.65
CA GLU A 54 10.36 -18.12 1.20
C GLU A 54 8.91 -18.00 1.66
N LEU A 55 8.56 -16.93 2.40
CA LEU A 55 7.24 -16.64 2.93
C LEU A 55 6.63 -17.81 3.73
N PRO A 56 7.35 -18.40 4.71
CA PRO A 56 6.83 -19.53 5.46
C PRO A 56 5.51 -19.17 6.16
N GLY A 57 4.56 -20.12 6.12
CA GLY A 57 3.24 -19.97 6.73
C GLY A 57 2.22 -19.17 5.88
N LEU A 58 2.63 -18.60 4.72
CA LEU A 58 1.69 -18.06 3.75
C LEU A 58 1.30 -19.13 2.73
N PRO A 59 0.01 -19.31 2.41
CA PRO A 59 -0.44 -20.22 1.36
C PRO A 59 -0.20 -19.56 -0.01
N ILE A 60 1.07 -19.60 -0.48
CA ILE A 60 1.45 -19.01 -1.77
C ILE A 60 1.23 -20.03 -2.88
N ASP A 61 0.33 -19.71 -3.80
CA ASP A 61 0.12 -20.39 -5.08
C ASP A 61 0.25 -19.34 -6.20
N LEU A 62 1.43 -19.26 -6.82
CA LEU A 62 1.71 -18.28 -7.87
C LEU A 62 0.95 -18.58 -9.15
N ASP A 63 0.69 -19.84 -9.46
CA ASP A 63 -0.04 -20.22 -10.67
C ASP A 63 -1.50 -19.80 -10.53
N GLN A 64 -2.12 -20.03 -9.38
CA GLN A 64 -3.47 -19.55 -9.09
C GLN A 64 -3.54 -18.01 -9.11
N GLN A 65 -2.52 -17.32 -8.60
CA GLN A 65 -2.46 -15.85 -8.65
C GLN A 65 -2.39 -15.33 -10.09
N VAL A 66 -1.64 -15.98 -10.97
CA VAL A 66 -1.57 -15.66 -12.41
C VAL A 66 -2.91 -15.93 -13.08
N GLU A 67 -3.58 -17.05 -12.78
CA GLU A 67 -4.91 -17.36 -13.30
C GLU A 67 -5.92 -16.30 -12.86
N ASN A 68 -5.93 -15.92 -11.59
CA ASN A 68 -6.78 -14.86 -11.05
C ASN A 68 -6.50 -13.50 -11.74
N LEU A 69 -5.22 -13.14 -11.87
CA LEU A 69 -4.82 -11.91 -12.54
C LEU A 69 -5.32 -11.85 -13.97
N ARG A 70 -5.14 -12.95 -14.73
CA ARG A 70 -5.65 -13.05 -16.11
C ARG A 70 -7.17 -12.96 -16.18
N ALA A 71 -7.87 -13.71 -15.33
CA ALA A 71 -9.34 -13.71 -15.32
C ALA A 71 -9.91 -12.32 -14.96
N ILE A 72 -9.25 -11.59 -14.05
CA ILE A 72 -9.72 -10.28 -13.60
C ILE A 72 -9.30 -9.16 -14.56
N CYS A 73 -8.08 -9.19 -15.11
CA CYS A 73 -7.54 -8.04 -15.83
C CYS A 73 -7.66 -8.13 -17.35
N LEU A 74 -7.44 -9.30 -17.98
CA LEU A 74 -7.46 -9.41 -19.44
C LEU A 74 -8.76 -8.95 -20.10
N PRO A 75 -9.97 -9.22 -19.54
CA PRO A 75 -11.22 -8.75 -20.16
C PRO A 75 -11.30 -7.23 -20.35
N TYR A 76 -10.54 -6.47 -19.59
CA TYR A 76 -10.55 -5.00 -19.56
C TYR A 76 -9.30 -4.36 -20.17
N GLN A 77 -8.40 -5.16 -20.77
CA GLN A 77 -7.13 -4.68 -21.33
C GLN A 77 -7.32 -3.52 -22.30
N GLY A 78 -8.34 -3.57 -23.16
CA GLY A 78 -8.65 -2.47 -24.07
C GLY A 78 -9.14 -1.18 -23.40
N GLU A 79 -9.64 -1.26 -22.16
CA GLU A 79 -10.12 -0.10 -21.41
C GLU A 79 -8.98 0.64 -20.71
N TYR A 80 -7.99 -0.07 -20.19
CA TYR A 80 -6.88 0.53 -19.46
C TYR A 80 -5.62 0.75 -20.31
N ALA A 81 -5.62 0.36 -21.58
CA ALA A 81 -4.51 0.65 -22.50
C ALA A 81 -4.25 2.16 -22.57
N GLY A 82 -2.97 2.56 -22.47
CA GLY A 82 -2.56 3.97 -22.41
C GLY A 82 -2.94 4.70 -21.13
N ASN A 83 -3.67 4.07 -20.21
CA ASN A 83 -3.96 4.50 -18.84
C ASN A 83 -4.37 5.98 -18.70
N ALA A 84 -5.28 6.44 -19.56
CA ALA A 84 -5.65 7.85 -19.70
C ALA A 84 -6.08 8.49 -18.37
N ALA A 85 -6.91 7.77 -17.57
CA ALA A 85 -7.39 8.27 -16.28
C ALA A 85 -6.24 8.51 -15.28
N PHE A 86 -5.25 7.62 -15.25
CA PHE A 86 -4.05 7.77 -14.44
C PHE A 86 -3.23 8.99 -14.91
N CYS A 87 -2.93 9.08 -16.21
CA CYS A 87 -2.13 10.17 -16.78
C CYS A 87 -2.78 11.54 -16.52
N GLU A 88 -4.10 11.64 -16.66
CA GLU A 88 -4.86 12.86 -16.35
C GLU A 88 -4.77 13.21 -14.86
N ALA A 89 -5.02 12.23 -13.97
CA ALA A 89 -4.98 12.44 -12.53
C ALA A 89 -3.58 12.89 -12.04
N VAL A 90 -2.51 12.32 -12.60
CA VAL A 90 -1.14 12.73 -12.31
C VAL A 90 -0.86 14.15 -12.83
N ALA A 91 -1.24 14.45 -14.07
CA ALA A 91 -1.04 15.77 -14.69
C ALA A 91 -1.78 16.88 -13.92
N GLU A 92 -2.92 16.58 -13.34
CA GLU A 92 -3.71 17.53 -12.55
C GLU A 92 -3.36 17.55 -11.06
N HIS A 93 -2.29 16.88 -10.66
CA HIS A 93 -1.84 16.82 -9.26
C HIS A 93 -2.97 16.41 -8.29
N ALA A 94 -3.68 15.33 -8.63
CA ALA A 94 -4.84 14.86 -7.89
C ALA A 94 -4.53 14.40 -6.45
N GLY A 95 -3.27 14.13 -6.15
CA GLY A 95 -2.79 13.69 -4.83
C GLY A 95 -1.46 12.95 -4.91
N PRO A 96 -1.08 12.22 -3.85
CA PRO A 96 0.11 11.39 -3.84
C PRO A 96 0.17 10.40 -5.00
N GLY A 97 1.37 9.98 -5.36
CA GLY A 97 1.62 9.08 -6.47
C GLY A 97 0.96 7.70 -6.30
N TYR A 98 0.63 7.10 -7.43
CA TYR A 98 0.18 5.73 -7.54
C TYR A 98 0.90 5.09 -8.73
N GLY A 99 1.01 3.77 -8.78
CA GLY A 99 1.74 3.11 -9.84
C GLY A 99 0.95 3.00 -11.14
N TYR A 100 1.62 3.12 -12.29
CA TYR A 100 1.00 3.03 -13.61
C TYR A 100 0.29 1.68 -13.84
N VAL A 101 1.02 0.59 -13.62
CA VAL A 101 0.49 -0.79 -13.76
C VAL A 101 -0.53 -1.11 -12.68
N GLU A 102 -0.33 -0.56 -11.50
CA GLU A 102 -1.26 -0.69 -10.37
C GLU A 102 -2.60 -0.03 -10.66
N ALA A 103 -2.58 1.13 -11.33
CA ALA A 103 -3.80 1.79 -11.78
C ALA A 103 -4.57 0.94 -12.82
N GLN A 104 -3.86 0.25 -13.73
CA GLN A 104 -4.47 -0.70 -14.68
C GLN A 104 -5.10 -1.91 -13.96
N ALA A 105 -4.39 -2.47 -12.97
CA ALA A 105 -4.92 -3.55 -12.15
C ALA A 105 -6.14 -3.11 -11.32
N LEU A 106 -6.07 -1.93 -10.70
CA LEU A 106 -7.15 -1.35 -9.90
C LEU A 106 -8.40 -1.12 -10.76
N HIS A 107 -8.24 -0.52 -11.96
CA HIS A 107 -9.32 -0.38 -12.92
C HIS A 107 -10.01 -1.72 -13.17
N SER A 108 -9.24 -2.76 -13.48
CA SER A 108 -9.74 -4.09 -13.78
C SER A 108 -10.47 -4.73 -12.60
N VAL A 109 -9.95 -4.60 -11.40
CA VAL A 109 -10.58 -5.12 -10.17
C VAL A 109 -11.93 -4.45 -9.93
N ILE A 110 -12.02 -3.12 -10.06
CA ILE A 110 -13.31 -2.40 -9.94
C ILE A 110 -14.30 -2.81 -11.04
N ARG A 111 -13.80 -3.02 -12.27
CA ARG A 111 -14.65 -3.50 -13.39
C ARG A 111 -15.16 -4.93 -13.17
N HIS A 112 -14.32 -5.80 -12.63
CA HIS A 112 -14.62 -7.21 -12.43
C HIS A 112 -15.61 -7.44 -11.28
N PHE A 113 -15.28 -6.89 -10.07
CA PHE A 113 -16.10 -7.13 -8.87
C PHE A 113 -17.33 -6.24 -8.78
N LYS A 114 -17.36 -5.11 -9.49
CA LYS A 114 -18.50 -4.17 -9.51
C LYS A 114 -19.01 -3.85 -8.10
N PRO A 115 -18.15 -3.36 -7.18
CA PRO A 115 -18.53 -3.16 -5.79
C PRO A 115 -19.69 -2.18 -5.64
N LYS A 116 -20.58 -2.43 -4.67
CA LYS A 116 -21.66 -1.50 -4.30
C LYS A 116 -21.16 -0.39 -3.41
N ARG A 117 -20.17 -0.71 -2.58
CA ARG A 117 -19.54 0.23 -1.66
C ARG A 117 -18.03 0.13 -1.77
N ILE A 118 -17.39 1.29 -1.77
CA ILE A 118 -15.93 1.43 -1.71
C ILE A 118 -15.60 2.30 -0.51
N ILE A 119 -14.68 1.85 0.32
CA ILE A 119 -13.98 2.68 1.29
C ILE A 119 -12.54 2.79 0.84
N GLU A 120 -12.08 4.00 0.58
CA GLU A 120 -10.70 4.32 0.22
C GLU A 120 -10.04 5.05 1.38
N VAL A 121 -8.95 4.51 1.88
CA VAL A 121 -8.10 5.12 2.91
C VAL A 121 -6.79 5.55 2.26
N GLY A 122 -6.54 6.88 2.29
CA GLY A 122 -5.52 7.50 1.45
C GLY A 122 -6.03 7.69 0.03
N SER A 123 -6.43 8.92 -0.30
CA SER A 123 -7.12 9.22 -1.55
C SER A 123 -6.32 10.19 -2.41
N GLY A 124 -6.27 9.92 -3.71
CA GLY A 124 -5.48 10.71 -4.65
C GLY A 124 -5.68 10.27 -6.09
N VAL A 125 -4.61 9.92 -6.77
CA VAL A 125 -4.63 9.41 -8.16
C VAL A 125 -5.51 8.15 -8.29
N SER A 126 -5.43 7.23 -7.33
CA SER A 126 -6.24 6.01 -7.27
C SER A 126 -7.74 6.27 -7.30
N THR A 127 -8.21 7.31 -6.59
CA THR A 127 -9.61 7.75 -6.58
C THR A 127 -10.14 7.97 -8.00
N PHE A 128 -9.40 8.72 -8.84
CA PHE A 128 -9.84 9.06 -10.19
C PHE A 128 -9.78 7.87 -11.14
N CYS A 129 -8.82 6.95 -10.93
CA CYS A 129 -8.77 5.67 -11.65
C CYS A 129 -10.01 4.82 -11.33
N MET A 130 -10.40 4.72 -10.05
CA MET A 130 -11.61 4.00 -9.64
C MET A 130 -12.88 4.66 -10.18
N LEU A 131 -13.00 5.99 -10.11
CA LEU A 131 -14.16 6.71 -10.63
C LEU A 131 -14.38 6.46 -12.12
N THR A 132 -13.31 6.38 -12.91
CA THR A 132 -13.39 6.04 -14.34
C THR A 132 -13.95 4.62 -14.57
N ALA A 133 -13.46 3.64 -13.81
CA ALA A 133 -13.96 2.27 -13.87
C ALA A 133 -15.44 2.17 -13.45
N LEU A 134 -15.84 2.92 -12.42
CA LEU A 134 -17.22 3.01 -11.96
C LEU A 134 -18.15 3.64 -13.00
N ASP A 135 -17.66 4.60 -13.77
CA ASP A 135 -18.44 5.19 -14.88
C ASP A 135 -18.75 4.17 -15.98
N LEU A 136 -17.77 3.33 -16.28
CA LEU A 136 -17.98 2.23 -17.25
C LEU A 136 -18.99 1.20 -16.72
N ASN A 137 -18.85 0.81 -15.44
CA ASN A 137 -19.82 -0.08 -14.80
C ASN A 137 -21.25 0.46 -14.89
N ARG A 138 -21.43 1.75 -14.61
CA ARG A 138 -22.73 2.42 -14.67
C ARG A 138 -23.28 2.46 -16.11
N LYS A 139 -22.45 2.76 -17.10
CA LYS A 139 -22.85 2.79 -18.52
C LYS A 139 -23.32 1.42 -19.03
N GLU A 140 -22.79 0.34 -18.46
CA GLU A 140 -23.21 -1.04 -18.80
C GLU A 140 -24.45 -1.51 -18.00
N GLY A 141 -25.16 -0.61 -17.34
CA GLY A 141 -26.36 -0.94 -16.58
C GLY A 141 -26.08 -1.50 -15.18
N GLY A 142 -24.85 -1.33 -14.65
CA GLY A 142 -24.49 -1.65 -13.28
C GLY A 142 -25.17 -0.73 -12.27
N HIS A 143 -25.15 -1.13 -11.01
CA HIS A 143 -25.69 -0.32 -9.91
C HIS A 143 -24.80 0.91 -9.64
N GLU A 144 -25.36 1.89 -8.96
CA GLU A 144 -24.62 3.04 -8.46
C GLU A 144 -23.75 2.61 -7.26
N THR A 145 -22.45 2.95 -7.29
CA THR A 145 -21.51 2.66 -6.22
C THR A 145 -21.38 3.86 -5.29
N THR A 146 -21.50 3.62 -4.00
CA THR A 146 -21.15 4.62 -2.99
C THR A 146 -19.66 4.54 -2.68
N MET A 147 -18.93 5.63 -2.94
CA MET A 147 -17.49 5.73 -2.66
C MET A 147 -17.24 6.71 -1.52
N THR A 148 -16.65 6.22 -0.43
CA THR A 148 -16.22 7.01 0.72
C THR A 148 -14.69 7.09 0.75
N CYS A 149 -14.16 8.30 0.71
CA CYS A 149 -12.72 8.58 0.76
C CYS A 149 -12.35 9.14 2.13
N VAL A 150 -11.39 8.51 2.79
CA VAL A 150 -10.83 8.94 4.09
C VAL A 150 -9.44 9.48 3.84
N GLU A 151 -9.30 10.81 3.84
CA GLU A 151 -8.03 11.49 3.55
C GLU A 151 -7.89 12.72 4.46
N PRO A 152 -6.91 12.74 5.37
CA PRO A 152 -6.74 13.85 6.31
C PRO A 152 -6.22 15.15 5.65
N TYR A 153 -5.59 15.05 4.48
CA TYR A 153 -4.94 16.18 3.79
C TYR A 153 -5.33 16.24 2.30
N PRO A 154 -6.62 16.27 1.96
CA PRO A 154 -7.07 16.13 0.59
C PRO A 154 -6.61 17.28 -0.31
N SER A 155 -6.31 16.93 -1.56
CA SER A 155 -6.03 17.92 -2.60
C SER A 155 -7.27 18.79 -2.90
N PRO A 156 -7.12 20.00 -3.47
CA PRO A 156 -8.26 20.80 -3.89
C PRO A 156 -9.15 20.08 -4.91
N ARG A 157 -8.57 19.29 -5.80
CA ARG A 157 -9.32 18.48 -6.77
C ARG A 157 -10.20 17.46 -6.06
N LEU A 158 -9.66 16.75 -5.08
CA LEU A 158 -10.41 15.73 -4.32
C LEU A 158 -11.59 16.38 -3.56
N ARG A 159 -11.36 17.53 -2.90
CA ARG A 159 -12.43 18.28 -2.20
C ARG A 159 -13.58 18.73 -3.12
N ASN A 160 -13.25 19.03 -4.37
CA ASN A 160 -14.23 19.50 -5.35
C ASN A 160 -14.87 18.36 -6.16
N THR A 161 -14.65 17.09 -5.80
CA THR A 161 -15.19 15.93 -6.50
C THR A 161 -16.55 15.54 -5.92
N PRO A 162 -17.67 15.79 -6.60
CA PRO A 162 -19.00 15.60 -6.02
C PRO A 162 -19.43 14.12 -5.93
N ARG A 163 -18.68 13.22 -6.56
CA ARG A 163 -18.99 11.79 -6.68
C ARG A 163 -18.50 10.94 -5.51
N ILE A 164 -17.82 11.55 -4.55
CA ILE A 164 -17.27 10.87 -3.38
C ILE A 164 -17.83 11.47 -2.11
N LYS A 165 -17.93 10.66 -1.07
CA LYS A 165 -18.11 11.12 0.30
C LYS A 165 -16.72 11.30 0.94
N LEU A 166 -16.23 12.53 0.99
CA LEU A 166 -14.93 12.83 1.57
C LEU A 166 -15.02 12.99 3.10
N ILE A 167 -14.13 12.31 3.83
CA ILE A 167 -13.95 12.41 5.28
C ILE A 167 -12.52 12.91 5.55
N GLU A 168 -12.39 14.20 5.87
CA GLU A 168 -11.10 14.86 6.17
C GLU A 168 -10.66 14.54 7.60
N LYS A 169 -10.36 13.28 7.89
CA LYS A 169 -9.90 12.80 9.20
C LYS A 169 -8.87 11.69 9.03
N LYS A 170 -8.03 11.52 10.04
CA LYS A 170 -7.19 10.32 10.16
C LYS A 170 -8.08 9.10 10.38
N VAL A 171 -7.82 8.01 9.68
CA VAL A 171 -8.65 6.80 9.69
C VAL A 171 -8.81 6.21 11.09
N GLN A 172 -7.75 6.22 11.89
CA GLN A 172 -7.79 5.73 13.28
C GLN A 172 -8.65 6.58 14.24
N ALA A 173 -9.18 7.71 13.79
CA ALA A 173 -10.15 8.51 14.53
C ALA A 173 -11.61 8.21 14.17
N LEU A 174 -11.82 7.26 13.23
CA LEU A 174 -13.15 6.84 12.80
C LEU A 174 -13.59 5.57 13.54
N PRO A 175 -14.90 5.37 13.75
CA PRO A 175 -15.41 4.14 14.35
C PRO A 175 -15.17 2.94 13.42
N VAL A 176 -14.81 1.80 13.98
CA VAL A 176 -14.59 0.55 13.23
C VAL A 176 -15.88 0.10 12.53
N ASP A 177 -17.05 0.40 13.10
CA ASP A 177 -18.36 0.05 12.53
C ASP A 177 -18.52 0.51 11.09
N MET A 178 -17.94 1.66 10.72
CA MET A 178 -17.95 2.15 9.35
C MET A 178 -17.36 1.16 8.34
N PHE A 179 -16.35 0.39 8.76
CA PHE A 179 -15.65 -0.57 7.91
C PHE A 179 -16.33 -1.95 7.91
N ILE A 180 -16.98 -2.34 9.00
CA ILE A 180 -17.66 -3.64 9.09
C ILE A 180 -19.05 -3.65 8.43
N GLU A 181 -19.54 -2.49 7.99
CA GLU A 181 -20.77 -2.37 7.22
C GLU A 181 -20.60 -2.80 5.76
N ILE A 182 -19.36 -2.84 5.22
CA ILE A 182 -19.11 -3.39 3.88
C ILE A 182 -19.13 -4.91 3.92
N GLY A 183 -19.57 -5.53 2.84
CA GLY A 183 -19.78 -6.98 2.78
C GLY A 183 -19.32 -7.59 1.46
N ASP A 184 -19.88 -8.74 1.14
CA ASP A 184 -19.48 -9.53 -0.03
C ASP A 184 -19.46 -8.71 -1.33
N GLY A 185 -18.32 -8.74 -2.02
CA GLY A 185 -18.06 -7.98 -3.26
C GLY A 185 -17.81 -6.48 -3.08
N ASP A 186 -17.93 -5.93 -1.87
CA ASP A 186 -17.52 -4.55 -1.58
C ASP A 186 -15.98 -4.43 -1.52
N PHE A 187 -15.47 -3.21 -1.62
CA PHE A 187 -14.04 -2.96 -1.77
C PHE A 187 -13.47 -2.02 -0.69
N LEU A 188 -12.41 -2.47 -0.03
CA LEU A 188 -11.60 -1.66 0.89
C LEU A 188 -10.22 -1.43 0.26
N PHE A 189 -9.93 -0.18 -0.08
CA PHE A 189 -8.63 0.25 -0.59
C PHE A 189 -7.83 0.91 0.52
N ILE A 190 -6.57 0.49 0.69
CA ILE A 190 -5.67 1.00 1.73
C ILE A 190 -4.36 1.43 1.07
N ASP A 191 -4.09 2.74 1.17
CA ASP A 191 -2.85 3.40 0.81
C ASP A 191 -2.58 4.49 1.85
N SER A 192 -2.06 4.08 3.01
CA SER A 192 -2.00 4.92 4.20
C SER A 192 -0.59 5.44 4.51
N SER A 193 -0.19 5.57 5.77
CA SER A 193 1.15 6.07 6.10
C SER A 193 2.26 5.03 6.03
N HIS A 194 1.93 3.77 5.85
CA HIS A 194 2.82 2.59 5.82
C HIS A 194 3.67 2.39 7.09
N ALA A 195 3.44 3.19 8.14
CA ALA A 195 4.27 3.22 9.33
C ALA A 195 3.62 2.51 10.52
N VAL A 196 4.20 1.38 10.94
CA VAL A 196 3.81 0.66 12.16
C VAL A 196 4.36 1.39 13.38
N LYS A 197 3.46 2.06 14.12
CA LYS A 197 3.79 2.79 15.36
C LYS A 197 2.56 2.96 16.24
N PRO A 198 2.72 3.25 17.55
CA PRO A 198 1.58 3.52 18.43
C PRO A 198 0.64 4.59 17.87
N GLY A 199 -0.65 4.27 17.76
CA GLY A 199 -1.67 5.18 17.25
C GLY A 199 -1.61 5.42 15.74
N SER A 200 -0.94 4.55 14.96
CA SER A 200 -0.92 4.65 13.50
C SER A 200 -2.21 4.13 12.87
N ASP A 201 -2.46 4.59 11.66
CA ASP A 201 -3.44 4.09 10.72
C ASP A 201 -3.20 2.61 10.37
N VAL A 202 -1.95 2.22 10.09
CA VAL A 202 -1.58 0.85 9.77
C VAL A 202 -1.97 -0.13 10.88
N ASN A 203 -1.66 0.20 12.16
CA ASN A 203 -2.08 -0.63 13.29
C ASN A 203 -3.60 -0.71 13.40
N HIS A 204 -4.30 0.40 13.20
CA HIS A 204 -5.76 0.44 13.26
C HIS A 204 -6.37 -0.44 12.16
N LEU A 205 -5.89 -0.30 10.92
CA LEU A 205 -6.42 -1.04 9.78
C LEU A 205 -6.14 -2.54 9.88
N ILE A 206 -4.89 -2.93 10.16
CA ILE A 206 -4.50 -4.35 10.14
C ILE A 206 -4.94 -5.09 11.40
N LEU A 207 -4.90 -4.43 12.57
CA LEU A 207 -5.17 -5.13 13.85
C LEU A 207 -6.62 -4.98 14.32
N GLU A 208 -7.32 -3.90 13.93
CA GLU A 208 -8.67 -3.64 14.41
C GLU A 208 -9.73 -3.77 13.31
N VAL A 209 -9.46 -3.30 12.09
CA VAL A 209 -10.44 -3.33 10.99
C VAL A 209 -10.45 -4.70 10.29
N LEU A 210 -9.31 -5.15 9.74
CA LEU A 210 -9.26 -6.38 8.95
C LEU A 210 -9.86 -7.61 9.64
N PRO A 211 -9.57 -7.87 10.94
CA PRO A 211 -10.10 -9.07 11.61
C PRO A 211 -11.63 -9.07 11.78
N ARG A 212 -12.27 -7.92 11.58
CA ARG A 212 -13.73 -7.75 11.76
C ARG A 212 -14.50 -7.62 10.45
N LEU A 213 -13.81 -7.60 9.31
CA LEU A 213 -14.49 -7.52 8.01
C LEU A 213 -15.36 -8.76 7.77
N GLN A 214 -16.47 -8.53 7.08
CA GLN A 214 -17.36 -9.61 6.65
C GLN A 214 -16.67 -10.48 5.58
N PRO A 215 -17.04 -11.76 5.43
CA PRO A 215 -16.59 -12.59 4.32
C PRO A 215 -16.94 -11.97 2.95
N GLY A 216 -16.06 -12.19 1.97
CA GLY A 216 -16.25 -11.73 0.58
C GLY A 216 -15.77 -10.32 0.30
N VAL A 217 -15.36 -9.53 1.30
CA VAL A 217 -14.80 -8.19 1.07
C VAL A 217 -13.47 -8.30 0.32
N ILE A 218 -13.33 -7.51 -0.74
CA ILE A 218 -12.08 -7.36 -1.48
C ILE A 218 -11.25 -6.27 -0.81
N VAL A 219 -10.01 -6.59 -0.45
CA VAL A 219 -9.10 -5.64 0.22
C VAL A 219 -7.85 -5.44 -0.62
N HIS A 220 -7.50 -4.19 -0.86
CA HIS A 220 -6.26 -3.80 -1.51
C HIS A 220 -5.33 -3.12 -0.51
N PHE A 221 -4.05 -3.48 -0.57
CA PHE A 221 -2.97 -2.71 0.06
C PHE A 221 -1.97 -2.25 -0.99
N HIS A 222 -1.63 -0.98 -0.93
CA HIS A 222 -0.53 -0.39 -1.68
C HIS A 222 0.78 -0.47 -0.87
N ASP A 223 1.92 -0.33 -1.54
CA ASP A 223 3.26 -0.36 -0.95
C ASP A 223 3.58 -1.63 -0.14
N ILE A 224 3.19 -2.78 -0.72
CA ILE A 224 3.55 -4.11 -0.23
C ILE A 224 4.65 -4.70 -1.11
N TYR A 225 5.74 -5.10 -0.48
CA TYR A 225 7.00 -5.45 -1.15
C TYR A 225 7.31 -6.97 -1.18
N LEU A 226 6.33 -7.82 -0.89
CA LEU A 226 6.54 -9.28 -0.93
C LEU A 226 7.24 -9.73 -2.24
N PRO A 227 8.20 -10.64 -2.19
CA PRO A 227 8.62 -11.51 -1.06
C PRO A 227 9.67 -10.89 -0.13
N TYR A 228 9.91 -9.58 -0.21
CA TYR A 228 10.77 -8.85 0.72
C TYR A 228 9.91 -8.18 1.80
N ASP A 229 10.49 -7.92 2.97
CA ASP A 229 9.82 -7.30 4.11
C ASP A 229 10.21 -5.82 4.31
N TYR A 230 10.86 -5.24 3.33
CA TYR A 230 11.34 -3.86 3.31
C TYR A 230 11.06 -3.19 1.96
N GLN A 231 10.90 -1.87 2.01
CA GLN A 231 10.74 -1.05 0.82
C GLN A 231 12.03 -1.00 -0.02
N ARG A 232 11.90 -0.84 -1.33
CA ARG A 232 13.03 -0.93 -2.25
C ARG A 232 14.11 0.14 -2.05
N ASP A 233 13.72 1.32 -1.57
CA ASP A 233 14.60 2.47 -1.31
C ASP A 233 15.03 2.60 0.15
N VAL A 234 14.85 1.57 0.98
CA VAL A 234 15.11 1.57 2.43
C VAL A 234 16.48 2.15 2.84
N LEU A 235 17.50 2.01 1.98
CA LEU A 235 18.84 2.57 2.20
C LEU A 235 18.98 4.04 1.77
N LYS A 236 17.95 4.64 1.15
CA LYS A 236 18.01 5.98 0.56
C LYS A 236 16.95 6.93 1.09
N THR A 237 16.20 6.52 2.11
CA THR A 237 15.14 7.32 2.71
C THR A 237 15.24 7.32 4.23
N PHE A 238 14.64 8.32 4.86
CA PHE A 238 14.37 8.34 6.29
C PHE A 238 12.91 7.97 6.63
N LEU A 239 12.09 7.74 5.60
CA LEU A 239 10.71 7.25 5.74
C LEU A 239 10.73 5.72 5.60
N HIS A 240 10.49 5.03 6.70
CA HIS A 240 10.53 3.56 6.72
C HIS A 240 9.12 2.98 6.81
N SER A 241 8.74 2.24 5.75
CA SER A 241 7.53 1.42 5.73
C SER A 241 7.79 0.11 6.49
N SER A 242 6.88 -0.25 7.38
CA SER A 242 6.87 -1.54 8.09
C SER A 242 5.55 -2.30 7.87
N GLU A 243 4.68 -1.78 7.01
CA GLU A 243 3.35 -2.32 6.74
C GLU A 243 3.43 -3.72 6.13
N THR A 244 4.34 -3.94 5.19
CA THR A 244 4.57 -5.27 4.59
C THR A 244 4.85 -6.33 5.65
N SER A 245 5.70 -6.04 6.64
CA SER A 245 6.02 -6.97 7.72
C SER A 245 4.81 -7.27 8.59
N LEU A 246 4.00 -6.26 8.94
CA LEU A 246 2.81 -6.44 9.76
C LEU A 246 1.71 -7.19 8.99
N LEU A 247 1.48 -6.83 7.72
CA LEU A 247 0.52 -7.53 6.88
C LEU A 247 0.92 -8.99 6.65
N ARG A 248 2.21 -9.25 6.39
CA ARG A 248 2.73 -10.62 6.30
C ARG A 248 2.48 -11.42 7.57
N ALA A 249 2.75 -10.84 8.74
CA ALA A 249 2.48 -11.49 10.02
C ALA A 249 0.98 -11.78 10.21
N PHE A 250 0.10 -10.87 9.81
CA PHE A 250 -1.35 -11.06 9.83
C PHE A 250 -1.80 -12.20 8.90
N LEU A 251 -1.20 -12.33 7.73
CA LEU A 251 -1.54 -13.38 6.75
C LEU A 251 -0.95 -14.75 7.09
N THR A 252 0.10 -14.83 7.93
CA THR A 252 0.76 -16.09 8.29
C THR A 252 -0.20 -16.99 9.06
N HIS A 253 -0.46 -18.21 8.54
CA HIS A 253 -1.41 -19.18 9.10
C HIS A 253 -2.84 -18.64 9.30
N ASN A 254 -3.24 -17.64 8.53
CA ASN A 254 -4.57 -17.05 8.57
C ASN A 254 -5.41 -17.55 7.39
N ASP A 255 -6.32 -18.46 7.64
CA ASP A 255 -7.23 -19.05 6.66
C ASP A 255 -8.50 -18.22 6.40
N ARG A 256 -8.68 -17.13 7.14
CA ARG A 256 -9.81 -16.19 6.95
C ARG A 256 -9.56 -15.14 5.87
N VAL A 257 -8.38 -15.14 5.27
CA VAL A 257 -8.02 -14.20 4.20
C VAL A 257 -7.21 -14.94 3.15
N ARG A 258 -7.63 -14.86 1.90
CA ARG A 258 -6.89 -15.42 0.77
C ARG A 258 -6.25 -14.32 -0.07
N ILE A 259 -5.10 -14.61 -0.65
CA ILE A 259 -4.44 -13.75 -1.62
C ILE A 259 -5.10 -13.99 -2.99
N ILE A 260 -5.70 -12.95 -3.58
CA ILE A 260 -6.19 -13.01 -4.96
C ILE A 260 -4.99 -12.96 -5.90
N PHE A 261 -4.19 -11.91 -5.81
CA PHE A 261 -2.85 -11.80 -6.40
C PHE A 261 -2.03 -10.71 -5.70
N CYS A 262 -0.70 -10.85 -5.75
CA CYS A 262 0.25 -9.88 -5.21
C CYS A 262 1.18 -9.44 -6.35
N LEU A 263 1.01 -8.22 -6.85
CA LEU A 263 1.75 -7.72 -8.00
C LEU A 263 3.25 -7.64 -7.75
N SER A 264 3.68 -7.25 -6.55
CA SER A 264 5.09 -7.24 -6.19
C SER A 264 5.72 -8.64 -6.20
N HIS A 265 5.00 -9.66 -5.74
CA HIS A 265 5.49 -11.03 -5.78
C HIS A 265 5.55 -11.55 -7.22
N LEU A 266 4.50 -11.29 -8.02
CA LEU A 266 4.48 -11.65 -9.44
C LEU A 266 5.55 -10.89 -10.24
N HIS A 267 5.90 -9.65 -9.87
CA HIS A 267 7.01 -8.91 -10.47
C HIS A 267 8.34 -9.68 -10.41
N TYR A 268 8.63 -10.32 -9.27
CA TYR A 268 9.87 -11.07 -9.09
C TYR A 268 9.82 -12.49 -9.66
N GLU A 269 8.67 -13.14 -9.65
CA GLU A 269 8.55 -14.58 -9.94
C GLU A 269 7.86 -14.88 -11.27
N ARG A 270 7.03 -13.97 -11.80
CA ARG A 270 6.15 -14.16 -12.96
C ARG A 270 6.10 -12.92 -13.86
N CYS A 271 7.26 -12.30 -14.09
CA CYS A 271 7.38 -11.06 -14.85
C CYS A 271 6.76 -11.15 -16.26
N ASP A 272 6.91 -12.28 -16.94
CA ASP A 272 6.38 -12.47 -18.30
C ASP A 272 4.85 -12.62 -18.30
N ASP A 273 4.28 -13.16 -17.23
CA ASP A 273 2.82 -13.20 -17.05
C ASP A 273 2.25 -11.80 -16.86
N LEU A 274 2.95 -10.94 -16.10
CA LEU A 274 2.58 -9.53 -15.98
C LEU A 274 2.61 -8.80 -17.32
N ARG A 275 3.62 -9.05 -18.17
CA ARG A 275 3.70 -8.45 -19.52
C ARG A 275 2.56 -8.86 -20.44
N GLN A 276 2.06 -10.08 -20.31
CA GLN A 276 0.91 -10.55 -21.09
C GLN A 276 -0.37 -9.80 -20.70
N VAL A 277 -0.53 -9.53 -19.39
CA VAL A 277 -1.71 -8.83 -18.86
C VAL A 277 -1.58 -7.31 -19.05
N PHE A 278 -0.39 -6.76 -18.81
CA PHE A 278 -0.10 -5.33 -18.92
C PHE A 278 0.96 -5.09 -19.99
N PRO A 279 0.60 -4.89 -21.26
CA PRO A 279 1.55 -4.79 -22.37
C PRO A 279 2.58 -3.65 -22.24
N GLU A 280 2.21 -2.58 -21.51
CA GLU A 280 3.10 -1.43 -21.24
C GLU A 280 4.00 -1.65 -20.02
N TYR A 281 3.90 -2.80 -19.37
CA TYR A 281 4.71 -3.11 -18.20
C TYR A 281 6.17 -3.32 -18.60
N ASP A 282 7.01 -2.36 -18.22
CA ASP A 282 8.47 -2.42 -18.32
C ASP A 282 9.05 -2.52 -16.89
N PRO A 283 9.53 -3.70 -16.47
CA PRO A 283 9.88 -3.92 -15.07
C PRO A 283 11.15 -3.19 -14.67
N GLN A 284 11.10 -2.56 -13.49
CA GLN A 284 12.32 -2.11 -12.83
C GLN A 284 13.18 -3.32 -12.48
N THR A 285 14.47 -3.21 -12.75
CA THR A 285 15.47 -4.18 -12.32
C THR A 285 16.07 -3.75 -10.98
N GLY A 286 16.63 -4.70 -10.25
CA GLY A 286 17.31 -4.45 -8.98
C GLY A 286 17.77 -5.77 -8.37
N LEU A 287 18.78 -5.69 -7.50
CA LEU A 287 19.25 -6.85 -6.75
C LEU A 287 18.65 -6.84 -5.35
N ASN A 288 18.27 -8.02 -4.88
CA ASN A 288 17.82 -8.23 -3.51
C ASN A 288 16.65 -7.29 -3.11
N GLY A 289 15.68 -7.08 -4.00
CA GLY A 289 14.52 -6.23 -3.71
C GLY A 289 14.82 -4.73 -3.55
N LEU A 290 16.06 -4.29 -3.77
CA LEU A 290 16.47 -2.90 -3.67
C LEU A 290 16.42 -2.19 -5.03
N ILE A 291 16.24 -0.88 -5.02
CA ILE A 291 16.36 -0.08 -6.24
C ILE A 291 17.78 -0.15 -6.81
N PRO A 292 17.96 0.00 -8.14
CA PRO A 292 19.28 -0.06 -8.77
C PRO A 292 20.28 0.92 -8.15
N ALA A 293 21.56 0.55 -8.17
CA ALA A 293 22.62 1.45 -7.77
C ALA A 293 22.63 2.69 -8.69
N GLY A 294 22.79 3.87 -8.11
CA GLY A 294 22.77 5.14 -8.85
C GLY A 294 21.39 5.81 -8.93
N THR A 295 20.28 5.09 -8.77
CA THR A 295 18.95 5.70 -8.66
C THR A 295 18.87 6.53 -7.37
N GLN A 296 18.34 7.75 -7.47
CA GLN A 296 18.13 8.60 -6.29
C GLN A 296 16.82 8.26 -5.60
N ALA A 297 16.73 8.55 -4.29
CA ALA A 297 15.46 8.49 -3.58
C ALA A 297 14.46 9.47 -4.23
N PHE A 298 13.19 9.06 -4.32
CA PHE A 298 12.11 9.86 -4.92
C PHE A 298 12.26 10.15 -6.43
N GLU A 299 13.20 9.51 -7.13
CA GLU A 299 13.30 9.60 -8.58
C GLU A 299 12.15 8.82 -9.23
N ILE A 300 11.39 9.49 -10.10
CA ILE A 300 10.34 8.84 -10.89
C ILE A 300 11.03 8.01 -11.96
N SER A 301 10.96 6.70 -11.83
CA SER A 301 11.47 5.77 -12.84
C SER A 301 10.50 5.65 -14.01
N ALA A 302 11.05 5.59 -15.23
CA ALA A 302 10.25 5.21 -16.41
C ALA A 302 9.82 3.75 -16.39
N ASN A 303 10.52 2.90 -15.61
CA ASN A 303 10.22 1.48 -15.44
C ASN A 303 9.30 1.26 -14.24
N HIS A 304 8.58 0.14 -14.23
CA HIS A 304 7.51 -0.15 -13.28
C HIS A 304 7.93 -1.12 -12.18
N PHE A 305 7.50 -0.85 -10.97
CA PHE A 305 7.49 -1.78 -9.86
C PHE A 305 6.12 -1.72 -9.18
N PRO A 306 5.21 -2.66 -9.47
CA PRO A 306 3.89 -2.65 -8.87
C PRO A 306 3.95 -3.22 -7.45
N SER A 307 3.65 -2.39 -6.45
CA SER A 307 3.75 -2.69 -5.01
C SER A 307 2.39 -2.98 -4.36
N SER A 308 1.48 -3.60 -5.08
CA SER A 308 0.12 -3.85 -4.58
C SER A 308 -0.17 -5.33 -4.32
N ILE A 309 -1.01 -5.59 -3.31
CA ILE A 309 -1.61 -6.90 -3.04
C ILE A 309 -3.13 -6.78 -2.96
N TYR A 310 -3.82 -7.76 -3.52
CA TYR A 310 -5.27 -7.91 -3.46
C TYR A 310 -5.63 -9.16 -2.67
N LEU A 311 -6.49 -8.99 -1.69
CA LEU A 311 -6.93 -10.01 -0.75
C LEU A 311 -8.45 -10.15 -0.82
N GLN A 312 -8.96 -11.29 -0.36
CA GLN A 312 -10.39 -11.46 -0.09
C GLN A 312 -10.57 -12.11 1.28
N THR A 313 -11.48 -11.57 2.07
CA THR A 313 -11.91 -12.19 3.33
C THR A 313 -12.75 -13.44 3.06
N CYS A 314 -12.62 -14.48 3.93
CA CYS A 314 -13.31 -15.77 3.81
C CYS A 314 -14.29 -15.99 4.96
#